data_a55631dd8e7482ab1089fdf97134453d
#
_entry.id   a55631dd8e7482ab1089fdf97134453d
#
_cell.length_a   1.000
_cell.length_b   1.000
_cell.length_c   1.000
_cell.angle_alpha   90.00
_cell.angle_beta   90.00
_cell.angle_gamma   90.00
#
_symmetry.space_group_name_H-M   'P 1'
#
loop_
_entity.id
_entity.type
_entity.pdbx_description
1 polymer ?
#
loop_
_entity_poly.entity_id
_entity_poly.type
_entity_poly.pdbx_seq_one_letter_code
_entity_poly.pdbx_strand_id
1 'polypeptide(L)'
;MTSLNPQTTPRHQLRAEKARRNKEAALNAFLGKKAEIDERLARLQTLSDDHFNCHPDEVGWAMVGTLEHYNGLLKRITDSAFGEGEYAR
;
A
#
# COMPACT_ATOMS: atom_id res chain seq x y z
N MET A 1 -36.73 -1.73 -42.45
CA MET A 1 -36.33 -1.24 -41.18
C MET A 1 -35.42 -2.19 -40.47
N THR A 2 -34.40 -1.74 -40.09
CA THR A 2 -33.47 -2.54 -39.35
C THR A 2 -33.55 -2.16 -37.93
N SER A 3 -34.00 -3.02 -37.17
CA SER A 3 -33.95 -2.74 -35.76
C SER A 3 -32.53 -2.91 -35.26
N LEU A 4 -32.07 -1.88 -34.68
CA LEU A 4 -30.83 -2.01 -33.97
C LEU A 4 -31.05 -2.95 -32.80
N ASN A 5 -30.31 -4.01 -32.78
CA ASN A 5 -30.33 -4.88 -31.63
C ASN A 5 -29.71 -4.11 -30.44
N PRO A 6 -30.50 -3.80 -29.41
CA PRO A 6 -29.98 -3.02 -28.29
C PRO A 6 -28.86 -3.72 -27.52
N GLN A 7 -28.68 -5.02 -27.78
CA GLN A 7 -27.59 -5.77 -27.16
C GLN A 7 -26.30 -5.74 -27.98
N THR A 8 -26.39 -5.22 -29.22
CA THR A 8 -25.23 -5.16 -30.07
C THR A 8 -24.47 -3.88 -29.79
N THR A 9 -23.30 -4.00 -29.25
CA THR A 9 -22.43 -2.87 -28.92
C THR A 9 -21.19 -2.96 -29.79
N PRO A 10 -20.76 -1.87 -30.44
CA PRO A 10 -19.50 -1.89 -31.19
C PRO A 10 -18.32 -2.29 -30.33
N ARG A 11 -17.39 -3.00 -30.93
CA ARG A 11 -16.21 -3.49 -30.20
C ARG A 11 -15.43 -2.38 -29.50
N HIS A 12 -15.29 -1.23 -30.14
CA HIS A 12 -14.55 -0.12 -29.52
C HIS A 12 -15.25 0.42 -28.27
N GLN A 13 -16.59 0.41 -28.25
CA GLN A 13 -17.33 0.81 -27.05
C GLN A 13 -17.19 -0.23 -25.96
N LEU A 14 -17.21 -1.51 -26.30
CA LEU A 14 -17.01 -2.58 -25.33
C LEU A 14 -15.61 -2.51 -24.71
N ARG A 15 -14.60 -2.24 -25.54
CA ARG A 15 -13.23 -2.07 -25.04
C ARG A 15 -13.11 -0.87 -24.12
N ALA A 16 -13.74 0.24 -24.48
CA ALA A 16 -13.72 1.46 -23.68
C ALA A 16 -14.39 1.24 -22.33
N GLU A 17 -15.54 0.55 -22.33
CA GLU A 17 -16.25 0.24 -21.09
C GLU A 17 -15.46 -0.70 -20.21
N LYS A 18 -14.83 -1.71 -20.80
CA LYS A 18 -14.00 -2.65 -20.05
C LYS A 18 -12.79 -1.95 -19.46
N ALA A 19 -12.14 -1.09 -20.25
CA ALA A 19 -10.99 -0.33 -19.77
C ALA A 19 -11.38 0.61 -18.63
N ARG A 20 -12.55 1.25 -18.72
CA ARG A 20 -13.04 2.13 -17.65
C ARG A 20 -13.31 1.35 -16.39
N ARG A 21 -13.96 0.18 -16.50
CA ARG A 21 -14.25 -0.67 -15.33
C ARG A 21 -12.97 -1.18 -14.69
N ASN A 22 -11.98 -1.54 -15.49
CA ASN A 22 -10.68 -1.97 -14.98
C ASN A 22 -10.00 -0.83 -14.23
N LYS A 23 -10.09 0.38 -14.76
CA LYS A 23 -9.51 1.57 -14.13
C LYS A 23 -10.18 1.87 -12.80
N GLU A 24 -11.51 1.78 -12.74
CA GLU A 24 -12.27 1.99 -11.52
C GLU A 24 -11.94 0.92 -10.48
N ALA A 25 -11.83 -0.34 -10.91
CA ALA A 25 -11.45 -1.43 -10.02
C ALA A 25 -10.04 -1.23 -9.47
N ALA A 26 -9.12 -0.81 -10.31
CA ALA A 26 -7.75 -0.54 -9.89
C ALA A 26 -7.69 0.63 -8.90
N LEU A 27 -8.47 1.68 -9.15
CA LEU A 27 -8.54 2.81 -8.24
C LEU A 27 -9.09 2.41 -6.88
N ASN A 28 -10.16 1.61 -6.88
CA ASN A 28 -10.75 1.13 -5.63
C ASN A 28 -9.77 0.24 -4.86
N ALA A 29 -9.05 -0.62 -5.55
CA ALA A 29 -8.04 -1.46 -4.93
C ALA A 29 -6.89 -0.61 -4.35
N PHE A 30 -6.45 0.39 -5.08
CA PHE A 30 -5.43 1.33 -4.62
C PHE A 30 -5.87 2.02 -3.33
N LEU A 31 -7.08 2.57 -3.32
CA LEU A 31 -7.59 3.27 -2.15
C LEU A 31 -7.71 2.35 -0.94
N GLY A 32 -8.13 1.10 -1.18
CA GLY A 32 -8.20 0.10 -0.11
C GLY A 32 -6.83 -0.21 0.47
N LYS A 33 -5.84 -0.42 -0.39
CA LYS A 33 -4.47 -0.69 0.07
C LYS A 33 -3.86 0.52 0.76
N LYS A 34 -4.11 1.71 0.24
CA LYS A 34 -3.64 2.94 0.88
C LYS A 34 -4.23 3.07 2.28
N ALA A 35 -5.51 2.79 2.45
CA ALA A 35 -6.17 2.86 3.76
C ALA A 35 -5.53 1.87 4.75
N GLU A 36 -5.22 0.66 4.30
CA GLU A 36 -4.54 -0.34 5.14
C GLU A 36 -3.16 0.15 5.55
N ILE A 37 -2.41 0.73 4.62
CA ILE A 37 -1.08 1.28 4.91
C ILE A 37 -1.18 2.42 5.91
N ASP A 38 -2.12 3.35 5.69
CA ASP A 38 -2.33 4.49 6.59
C ASP A 38 -2.62 4.02 8.02
N GLU A 39 -3.45 2.98 8.16
CA GLU A 39 -3.75 2.41 9.46
C GLU A 39 -2.51 1.83 10.14
N ARG A 40 -1.72 1.07 9.38
CA ARG A 40 -0.50 0.47 9.92
C ARG A 40 0.52 1.53 10.31
N LEU A 41 0.66 2.57 9.50
CA LEU A 41 1.56 3.69 9.83
C LEU A 41 1.13 4.40 11.10
N ALA A 42 -0.18 4.64 11.27
CA ALA A 42 -0.70 5.29 12.47
C ALA A 42 -0.44 4.43 13.72
N ARG A 43 -0.65 3.12 13.61
CA ARG A 43 -0.40 2.21 14.74
C ARG A 43 1.08 2.17 15.11
N LEU A 44 1.95 2.12 14.10
CA LEU A 44 3.39 2.14 14.35
C LEU A 44 3.84 3.45 14.95
N GLN A 45 3.27 4.56 14.49
CA GLN A 45 3.60 5.87 15.05
C GLN A 45 3.20 5.95 16.53
N THR A 46 2.01 5.47 16.86
CA THR A 46 1.57 5.43 18.26
C THR A 46 2.50 4.57 19.11
N LEU A 47 2.88 3.41 18.60
CA LEU A 47 3.79 2.51 19.30
C LEU A 47 5.16 3.16 19.51
N SER A 48 5.67 3.82 18.48
CA SER A 48 6.95 4.53 18.56
C SER A 48 6.89 5.69 19.55
N ASP A 49 5.78 6.43 19.56
CA ASP A 49 5.58 7.55 20.50
C ASP A 49 5.60 7.07 21.95
N ASP A 50 5.17 5.82 22.18
CA ASP A 50 5.19 5.19 23.51
C ASP A 50 6.49 4.40 23.75
N HIS A 51 7.53 4.70 23.00
CA HIS A 51 8.84 4.05 23.12
C HIS A 51 8.74 2.53 22.99
N PHE A 52 7.87 2.07 22.08
CA PHE A 52 7.62 0.64 21.83
C PHE A 52 7.21 -0.11 23.09
N ASN A 53 6.50 0.57 24.00
CA ASN A 53 6.04 0.03 25.28
C ASN A 53 7.18 -0.49 26.15
N CYS A 54 8.39 0.00 25.93
CA CYS A 54 9.55 -0.42 26.68
C CYS A 54 9.90 0.64 27.72
N HIS A 55 9.81 0.25 28.99
CA HIS A 55 10.20 1.14 30.07
C HIS A 55 11.71 1.40 29.97
N PRO A 56 12.19 2.63 30.27
CA PRO A 56 13.62 2.93 30.18
C PRO A 56 14.52 1.96 30.97
N ASP A 57 14.03 1.48 32.12
CA ASP A 57 14.79 0.54 32.93
C ASP A 57 14.85 -0.87 32.34
N GLU A 58 14.00 -1.16 31.36
CA GLU A 58 13.92 -2.45 30.69
C GLU A 58 14.63 -2.48 29.35
N VAL A 59 15.20 -1.34 28.94
CA VAL A 59 15.90 -1.27 27.67
C VAL A 59 17.19 -2.08 27.75
N GLY A 60 17.26 -3.09 26.88
CA GLY A 60 18.43 -3.96 26.79
C GLY A 60 18.65 -4.36 25.34
N TRP A 61 19.64 -5.19 25.12
CA TRP A 61 20.02 -5.60 23.76
C TRP A 61 18.92 -6.38 23.06
N ALA A 62 18.06 -7.10 23.79
CA ALA A 62 16.93 -7.81 23.19
C ALA A 62 15.97 -6.81 22.52
N MET A 63 15.66 -5.70 23.19
CA MET A 63 14.80 -4.66 22.62
C MET A 63 15.48 -3.96 21.45
N VAL A 64 16.77 -3.69 21.56
CA VAL A 64 17.54 -3.11 20.45
C VAL A 64 17.46 -4.03 19.23
N GLY A 65 17.60 -5.33 19.41
CA GLY A 65 17.48 -6.31 18.34
C GLY A 65 16.10 -6.30 17.68
N THR A 66 15.05 -6.16 18.49
CA THR A 66 13.68 -6.05 17.99
C THR A 66 13.53 -4.81 17.14
N LEU A 67 14.00 -3.66 17.60
CA LEU A 67 13.91 -2.41 16.85
C LEU A 67 14.76 -2.47 15.59
N GLU A 68 15.91 -3.11 15.64
CA GLU A 68 16.75 -3.30 14.45
C GLU A 68 16.01 -4.11 13.39
N HIS A 69 15.29 -5.15 13.82
CA HIS A 69 14.47 -5.95 12.91
C HIS A 69 13.38 -5.09 12.26
N TYR A 70 12.63 -4.32 13.05
CA TYR A 70 11.59 -3.44 12.53
C TYR A 70 12.17 -2.39 11.60
N ASN A 71 13.29 -1.80 11.98
CA ASN A 71 13.95 -0.80 11.17
C ASN A 71 14.38 -1.36 9.83
N GLY A 72 14.88 -2.59 9.81
CA GLY A 72 15.25 -3.26 8.56
C GLY A 72 14.08 -3.45 7.62
N LEU A 73 12.90 -3.82 8.16
CA LEU A 73 11.68 -3.97 7.37
C LEU A 73 11.21 -2.62 6.82
N LEU A 74 11.23 -1.59 7.65
CA LEU A 74 10.84 -0.23 7.23
C LEU A 74 11.80 0.31 6.20
N LYS A 75 13.10 0.04 6.35
CA LYS A 75 14.10 0.46 5.38
C LYS A 75 13.83 -0.13 4.00
N ARG A 76 13.41 -1.38 3.93
CA ARG A 76 13.03 -1.99 2.64
C ARG A 76 11.90 -1.22 1.99
N ILE A 77 10.93 -0.80 2.77
CA ILE A 77 9.80 -0.04 2.25
C ILE A 77 10.25 1.33 1.77
N THR A 78 11.01 2.06 2.58
CA THR A 78 11.47 3.39 2.21
C THR A 78 12.42 3.34 1.01
N ASP A 79 13.31 2.36 0.98
CA ASP A 79 14.22 2.20 -0.17
C ASP A 79 13.44 1.97 -1.45
N SER A 80 12.43 1.11 -1.40
CA SER A 80 11.59 0.83 -2.56
C SER A 80 10.78 2.07 -2.97
N ALA A 81 10.15 2.73 -2.01
CA ALA A 81 9.27 3.85 -2.28
C ALA A 81 10.02 5.07 -2.81
N PHE A 82 11.24 5.28 -2.36
CA PHE A 82 12.04 6.45 -2.73
C PHE A 82 13.16 6.15 -3.72
N GLY A 83 13.25 4.92 -4.21
CA GLY A 83 14.29 4.54 -5.17
C GLY A 83 15.69 4.62 -4.60
N GLU A 84 15.87 4.12 -3.39
CA GLU A 84 17.16 4.16 -2.68
C GLU A 84 17.69 2.73 -2.46
N GLY A 85 18.92 2.62 -1.99
CA GLY A 85 19.55 1.33 -1.70
C GLY A 85 19.59 0.45 -2.94
N GLU A 86 19.13 -0.81 -2.81
CA GLU A 86 19.10 -1.73 -3.94
C GLU A 86 18.07 -1.34 -5.01
N TYR A 87 17.16 -0.41 -4.70
CA TYR A 87 16.18 0.11 -5.65
C TYR A 87 16.64 1.40 -6.31
N ALA A 88 17.86 1.85 -6.04
CA ALA A 88 18.41 3.05 -6.67
C ALA A 88 18.56 2.82 -8.17
N ARG A 89 18.26 3.86 -8.95
CA ARG A 89 18.35 3.81 -10.41
C ARG A 89 19.56 4.60 -10.91
#